data_f5fadfbbc374c6cbaaa6d3ef91e879c0
#
_entry.id   f5fadfbbc374c6cbaaa6d3ef91e879c0
#
_cell.length_a   1.000
_cell.length_b   1.000
_cell.length_c   1.000
_cell.angle_alpha   90.00
_cell.angle_beta   90.00
_cell.angle_gamma   90.00
#
_symmetry.space_group_name_H-M   'P 1'
#
loop_
_entity.id
_entity.type
_entity.pdbx_description
1 polymer ?
#
loop_
_entity_poly.entity_id
_entity_poly.type
_entity_poly.pdbx_seq_one_letter_code
_entity_poly.pdbx_strand_id
1 'polypeptide(L)'
;MTNLLLYQRIAHQLAEDIRQGVYRPGERVPSVRKMSMQLNVSHATVLQAYANLEDQGMIRARPQSGFYVHHTPALTAPTPDIAQVERPTLVTRSSIINQVLSESRRDGLIPLGAAVPHVDYLPARALHQQLAKVTRFQSQRAFSYMFSPGYEPLRRQVAIRMRDAGVVVGPEEVVITHGCVDALQMSLRVLTKPGDLIAAESPSYYGLLQLADLLGLKVIEIPCDPDTGLSLEALQLAASQWPIKALVLTARLSNPLGGSIPDARQKQLLKLAANFDIQIVEDDIYGELLFDVGSIRALKSNDVEGRVIYCSSFSKTISPGVRIGWIVSGRYREEIQRLQTFSTHSACSVTQMAVSSYLENGGYDRHLRYIRHEYRKNLSAVQLAVQRYFPEGTQMTRPTGGFILWVSLPARVNTKELHVQALERGISIAPGLIFSNTEQFNHCVRLNCGLPWSTEAERALKTLGELAGELCRQSN
;
A
#
# COMPACT_ATOMS: atom_id res chain seq x y z
N MET A 1 21.55 14.39 -7.09
CA MET A 1 20.62 15.54 -7.34
C MET A 1 20.63 16.05 -8.79
N THR A 2 20.86 15.20 -9.79
CA THR A 2 21.31 15.68 -11.11
C THR A 2 20.29 15.47 -12.26
N ASN A 3 19.02 15.12 -11.98
CA ASN A 3 18.06 14.90 -13.07
C ASN A 3 16.63 15.41 -12.82
N LEU A 4 16.44 16.36 -11.89
CA LEU A 4 15.13 16.98 -11.71
C LEU A 4 14.94 18.13 -12.69
N LEU A 5 13.76 18.21 -13.32
CA LEU A 5 13.37 19.34 -14.15
C LEU A 5 13.35 20.63 -13.29
N LEU A 6 13.59 21.78 -13.92
CA LEU A 6 13.76 23.05 -13.22
C LEU A 6 12.57 23.38 -12.30
N TYR A 7 11.33 23.17 -12.75
CA TYR A 7 10.14 23.40 -11.94
C TYR A 7 10.05 22.43 -10.73
N GLN A 8 10.54 21.18 -10.86
CA GLN A 8 10.56 20.21 -9.75
C GLN A 8 11.57 20.64 -8.67
N ARG A 9 12.72 21.20 -9.08
CA ARG A 9 13.72 21.74 -8.15
C ARG A 9 13.15 22.91 -7.36
N ILE A 10 12.42 23.82 -8.02
CA ILE A 10 11.77 24.97 -7.37
C ILE A 10 10.68 24.48 -6.39
N ALA A 11 9.85 23.53 -6.80
CA ALA A 11 8.84 22.94 -5.93
C ALA A 11 9.47 22.27 -4.71
N HIS A 12 10.53 21.49 -4.91
CA HIS A 12 11.23 20.82 -3.82
C HIS A 12 11.85 21.82 -2.82
N GLN A 13 12.52 22.86 -3.31
CA GLN A 13 13.11 23.88 -2.44
C GLN A 13 12.04 24.60 -1.61
N LEU A 14 10.95 25.03 -2.23
CA LEU A 14 9.86 25.71 -1.49
C LEU A 14 9.14 24.75 -0.52
N ALA A 15 9.03 23.47 -0.87
CA ALA A 15 8.53 22.43 0.03
C ALA A 15 9.39 22.28 1.29
N GLU A 16 10.72 22.29 1.12
CA GLU A 16 11.66 22.25 2.25
C GLU A 16 11.59 23.51 3.10
N ASP A 17 11.50 24.69 2.49
CA ASP A 17 11.34 25.96 3.20
C ASP A 17 10.06 25.97 4.05
N ILE A 18 8.96 25.40 3.53
CA ILE A 18 7.70 25.23 4.27
C ILE A 18 7.87 24.23 5.42
N ARG A 19 8.51 23.07 5.20
CA ARG A 19 8.74 22.07 6.25
C ARG A 19 9.64 22.59 7.38
N GLN A 20 10.63 23.39 7.02
CA GLN A 20 11.55 24.01 7.98
C GLN A 20 10.94 25.24 8.70
N GLY A 21 9.70 25.63 8.34
CA GLY A 21 8.99 26.73 8.98
C GLY A 21 9.43 28.11 8.51
N VAL A 22 10.19 28.23 7.41
CA VAL A 22 10.52 29.51 6.77
C VAL A 22 9.25 30.22 6.31
N TYR A 23 8.28 29.46 5.80
CA TYR A 23 6.91 29.94 5.57
C TYR A 23 5.96 29.18 6.50
N ARG A 24 5.27 29.94 7.36
CA ARG A 24 4.34 29.36 8.35
C ARG A 24 3.00 29.01 7.71
N PRO A 25 2.25 28.05 8.26
CA PRO A 25 0.89 27.78 7.83
C PRO A 25 0.02 29.04 7.79
N GLY A 26 -0.66 29.23 6.65
CA GLY A 26 -1.46 30.42 6.39
C GLY A 26 -0.67 31.64 5.89
N GLU A 27 0.66 31.60 5.87
CA GLU A 27 1.48 32.67 5.28
C GLU A 27 1.46 32.63 3.76
N ARG A 28 1.63 33.80 3.16
CA ARG A 28 1.70 33.95 1.71
C ARG A 28 3.11 33.61 1.21
N VAL A 29 3.19 32.63 0.28
CA VAL A 29 4.44 32.37 -0.43
C VAL A 29 4.74 33.48 -1.45
N PRO A 30 5.99 33.66 -1.91
CA PRO A 30 6.33 34.68 -2.89
C PRO A 30 5.39 34.63 -4.10
N SER A 31 5.02 35.78 -4.66
CA SER A 31 4.22 35.80 -5.88
C SER A 31 5.01 35.17 -7.05
N VAL A 32 4.29 34.59 -8.03
CA VAL A 32 4.93 34.01 -9.24
C VAL A 32 5.92 34.98 -9.87
N ARG A 33 5.57 36.27 -9.95
CA ARG A 33 6.47 37.32 -10.49
C ARG A 33 7.71 37.51 -9.63
N LYS A 34 7.57 37.52 -8.29
CA LYS A 34 8.70 37.69 -7.37
C LYS A 34 9.64 36.48 -7.42
N MET A 35 9.07 35.27 -7.39
CA MET A 35 9.85 34.02 -7.47
C MET A 35 10.57 33.88 -8.81
N SER A 36 9.91 34.22 -9.92
CA SER A 36 10.49 34.25 -11.26
C SER A 36 11.72 35.18 -11.34
N MET A 37 11.59 36.37 -10.76
CA MET A 37 12.73 37.33 -10.71
C MET A 37 13.85 36.83 -9.78
N GLN A 38 13.51 36.28 -8.60
CA GLN A 38 14.53 35.81 -7.65
C GLN A 38 15.36 34.64 -8.17
N LEU A 39 14.72 33.73 -8.93
CA LEU A 39 15.36 32.52 -9.44
C LEU A 39 15.81 32.64 -10.90
N ASN A 40 15.56 33.79 -11.55
CA ASN A 40 15.82 34.03 -12.95
C ASN A 40 15.26 32.94 -13.89
N VAL A 41 13.99 32.60 -13.70
CA VAL A 41 13.25 31.59 -14.47
C VAL A 41 11.96 32.17 -15.06
N SER A 42 11.35 31.46 -16.03
CA SER A 42 10.09 31.90 -16.62
C SER A 42 8.93 31.85 -15.64
N HIS A 43 7.92 32.74 -15.81
CA HIS A 43 6.68 32.69 -15.04
C HIS A 43 5.97 31.32 -15.16
N ALA A 44 6.02 30.69 -16.36
CA ALA A 44 5.43 29.38 -16.61
C ALA A 44 6.09 28.28 -15.75
N THR A 45 7.42 28.33 -15.61
CA THR A 45 8.16 27.38 -14.75
C THR A 45 7.77 27.50 -13.29
N VAL A 46 7.59 28.73 -12.79
CA VAL A 46 7.13 28.95 -11.40
C VAL A 46 5.68 28.53 -11.21
N LEU A 47 4.80 28.84 -12.17
CA LEU A 47 3.40 28.38 -12.13
C LEU A 47 3.31 26.87 -12.10
N GLN A 48 4.12 26.17 -12.88
CA GLN A 48 4.16 24.71 -12.88
C GLN A 48 4.70 24.14 -11.55
N ALA A 49 5.69 24.81 -10.94
CA ALA A 49 6.15 24.46 -9.59
C ALA A 49 5.08 24.67 -8.53
N TYR A 50 4.32 25.76 -8.61
CA TYR A 50 3.24 26.07 -7.69
C TYR A 50 2.04 25.15 -7.87
N ALA A 51 1.67 24.81 -9.11
CA ALA A 51 0.66 23.79 -9.38
C ALA A 51 1.07 22.42 -8.77
N ASN A 52 2.33 22.03 -8.89
CA ASN A 52 2.84 20.82 -8.28
C ASN A 52 2.74 20.85 -6.73
N LEU A 53 3.03 22.00 -6.10
CA LEU A 53 2.90 22.17 -4.64
C LEU A 53 1.43 22.26 -4.21
N GLU A 54 0.55 22.80 -5.03
CA GLU A 54 -0.89 22.82 -4.79
C GLU A 54 -1.49 21.42 -4.91
N ASP A 55 -1.07 20.64 -5.91
CA ASP A 55 -1.42 19.23 -6.08
C ASP A 55 -0.93 18.38 -4.90
N GLN A 56 0.21 18.74 -4.30
CA GLN A 56 0.71 18.13 -3.06
C GLN A 56 0.00 18.63 -1.79
N GLY A 57 -0.93 19.59 -1.91
CA GLY A 57 -1.65 20.16 -0.77
C GLY A 57 -0.78 21.03 0.15
N MET A 58 0.42 21.43 -0.26
CA MET A 58 1.34 22.23 0.53
C MET A 58 1.04 23.73 0.47
N ILE A 59 0.51 24.20 -0.66
CA ILE A 59 0.04 25.58 -0.84
C ILE A 59 -1.36 25.56 -1.46
N ARG A 60 -2.08 26.68 -1.36
CA ARG A 60 -3.40 26.86 -1.95
C ARG A 60 -3.52 28.25 -2.58
N ALA A 61 -4.03 28.28 -3.81
CA ALA A 61 -4.37 29.53 -4.48
C ALA A 61 -5.57 30.21 -3.80
N ARG A 62 -5.47 31.53 -3.55
CA ARG A 62 -6.62 32.37 -3.21
C ARG A 62 -6.87 33.34 -4.37
N PRO A 63 -8.08 33.33 -4.96
CA PRO A 63 -8.41 34.22 -6.08
C PRO A 63 -7.98 35.66 -5.80
N GLN A 64 -7.31 36.30 -6.75
CA GLN A 64 -6.79 37.69 -6.69
C GLN A 64 -5.78 37.96 -5.54
N SER A 65 -5.42 37.01 -4.70
CA SER A 65 -4.56 37.23 -3.53
C SER A 65 -3.23 36.47 -3.60
N GLY A 66 -3.12 35.42 -4.41
CA GLY A 66 -1.89 34.62 -4.59
C GLY A 66 -1.92 33.28 -3.89
N PHE A 67 -0.75 32.68 -3.66
CA PHE A 67 -0.62 31.37 -3.04
C PHE A 67 -0.24 31.47 -1.55
N TYR A 68 -0.84 30.61 -0.74
CA TYR A 68 -0.66 30.57 0.70
C TYR A 68 -0.29 29.17 1.15
N VAL A 69 0.59 29.05 2.15
CA VAL A 69 0.92 27.76 2.76
C VAL A 69 -0.35 27.16 3.34
N HIS A 70 -0.67 25.94 2.91
CA HIS A 70 -1.79 25.22 3.47
C HIS A 70 -1.42 24.76 4.89
N HIS A 71 -2.36 24.89 5.82
CA HIS A 71 -2.15 24.47 7.20
C HIS A 71 -2.14 22.92 7.24
N THR A 72 -0.97 22.33 7.22
CA THR A 72 -0.79 20.91 7.59
C THR A 72 -0.15 20.92 8.98
N PRO A 73 -0.89 20.69 10.06
CA PRO A 73 -0.27 20.47 11.35
C PRO A 73 0.74 19.31 11.23
N ALA A 74 1.87 19.46 11.89
CA ALA A 74 2.82 18.37 12.04
C ALA A 74 2.22 17.33 13.01
N LEU A 75 1.35 16.45 12.49
CA LEU A 75 0.95 15.26 13.21
C LEU A 75 2.13 14.28 13.07
N THR A 76 2.83 14.08 14.17
CA THR A 76 3.88 13.07 14.25
C THR A 76 3.26 11.71 14.07
N ALA A 77 3.87 10.88 13.22
CA ALA A 77 3.53 9.47 13.18
C ALA A 77 3.88 8.83 14.55
N PRO A 78 3.08 7.86 15.04
CA PRO A 78 3.43 7.17 16.28
C PRO A 78 4.79 6.51 16.13
N THR A 79 5.72 6.83 17.03
CA THR A 79 7.04 6.18 17.08
C THR A 79 6.85 4.81 17.74
N PRO A 80 7.17 3.70 17.06
CA PRO A 80 7.04 2.38 17.68
C PRO A 80 8.01 2.27 18.85
N ASP A 81 7.57 1.64 19.94
CA ASP A 81 8.45 1.27 21.06
C ASP A 81 9.35 0.12 20.62
N ILE A 82 10.60 0.43 20.29
CA ILE A 82 11.59 -0.51 19.73
C ILE A 82 12.04 -1.55 20.78
N ALA A 83 11.69 -1.36 22.04
CA ALA A 83 12.25 -2.13 23.17
C ALA A 83 11.63 -3.52 23.37
N GLN A 84 10.54 -3.89 22.69
CA GLN A 84 9.85 -5.15 22.94
C GLN A 84 9.73 -5.99 21.67
N VAL A 85 10.70 -6.87 21.44
CA VAL A 85 10.49 -8.02 20.55
C VAL A 85 9.72 -9.06 21.34
N GLU A 86 8.43 -9.21 21.01
CA GLU A 86 7.56 -10.18 21.68
C GLU A 86 7.94 -11.63 21.29
N ARG A 87 7.52 -12.60 22.10
CA ARG A 87 7.76 -14.02 21.80
C ARG A 87 6.92 -14.46 20.59
N PRO A 88 7.40 -15.44 19.80
CA PRO A 88 6.62 -16.02 18.70
C PRO A 88 5.25 -16.52 19.17
N THR A 89 4.18 -16.12 18.49
CA THR A 89 2.79 -16.44 18.83
C THR A 89 2.04 -17.14 17.71
N LEU A 90 1.01 -17.90 18.07
CA LEU A 90 0.00 -18.40 17.12
C LEU A 90 -1.09 -17.34 16.93
N VAL A 91 -1.63 -17.24 15.72
CA VAL A 91 -2.64 -16.24 15.34
C VAL A 91 -4.05 -16.68 15.76
N THR A 92 -4.85 -15.79 16.39
CA THR A 92 -6.17 -16.18 16.95
C THR A 92 -7.35 -15.25 16.65
N ARG A 93 -7.23 -14.27 15.71
CA ARG A 93 -8.23 -13.17 15.54
C ARG A 93 -9.16 -13.28 14.33
N SER A 94 -9.51 -14.49 13.87
CA SER A 94 -10.26 -14.73 12.62
C SER A 94 -11.68 -14.13 12.60
N SER A 95 -12.40 -14.03 13.73
CA SER A 95 -13.82 -13.63 13.76
C SER A 95 -14.03 -12.15 13.36
N ILE A 96 -13.25 -11.23 13.92
CA ILE A 96 -13.39 -9.79 13.64
C ILE A 96 -12.89 -9.44 12.24
N ILE A 97 -11.88 -10.14 11.73
CA ILE A 97 -11.40 -9.98 10.35
C ILE A 97 -12.50 -10.38 9.37
N ASN A 98 -13.13 -11.53 9.58
CA ASN A 98 -14.25 -12.00 8.75
C ASN A 98 -15.42 -11.02 8.79
N GLN A 99 -15.71 -10.42 9.94
CA GLN A 99 -16.73 -9.40 10.08
C GLN A 99 -16.41 -8.17 9.21
N VAL A 100 -15.22 -7.56 9.33
CA VAL A 100 -14.79 -6.40 8.53
C VAL A 100 -14.83 -6.70 7.02
N LEU A 101 -14.44 -7.92 6.62
CA LEU A 101 -14.51 -8.34 5.22
C LEU A 101 -15.95 -8.50 4.73
N SER A 102 -16.86 -9.04 5.55
CA SER A 102 -18.28 -9.19 5.18
C SER A 102 -18.99 -7.84 5.06
N GLU A 103 -18.64 -6.88 5.91
CA GLU A 103 -19.18 -5.52 5.90
C GLU A 103 -18.85 -4.77 4.61
N SER A 104 -17.67 -5.03 4.00
CA SER A 104 -17.27 -4.41 2.75
C SER A 104 -18.20 -4.72 1.56
N ARG A 105 -19.08 -5.71 1.70
CA ARG A 105 -20.07 -6.15 0.70
C ARG A 105 -21.50 -5.79 1.06
N ARG A 106 -21.72 -5.17 2.23
CA ARG A 106 -23.05 -4.86 2.71
C ARG A 106 -23.51 -3.53 2.11
N ASP A 107 -24.63 -3.57 1.40
CA ASP A 107 -25.26 -2.37 0.84
C ASP A 107 -25.66 -1.38 1.96
N GLY A 108 -25.51 -0.10 1.65
CA GLY A 108 -25.85 0.99 2.58
C GLY A 108 -24.80 1.31 3.64
N LEU A 109 -23.63 0.63 3.62
CA LEU A 109 -22.49 1.01 4.44
C LEU A 109 -21.49 1.86 3.68
N ILE A 110 -20.92 2.87 4.36
CA ILE A 110 -19.77 3.62 3.87
C ILE A 110 -18.51 2.80 4.17
N PRO A 111 -17.83 2.20 3.16
CA PRO A 111 -16.80 1.18 3.38
C PRO A 111 -15.42 1.81 3.63
N LEU A 112 -15.22 2.46 4.78
CA LEU A 112 -13.91 2.98 5.20
C LEU A 112 -12.99 1.90 5.79
N GLY A 113 -13.48 0.64 5.99
CA GLY A 113 -12.73 -0.44 6.62
C GLY A 113 -11.85 -1.22 5.65
N ALA A 114 -12.42 -1.87 4.65
CA ALA A 114 -11.68 -2.73 3.74
C ALA A 114 -10.88 -1.91 2.70
N ALA A 115 -9.60 -2.27 2.49
CA ALA A 115 -8.75 -1.64 1.48
C ALA A 115 -9.11 -2.14 0.06
N VAL A 116 -10.30 -1.78 -0.41
CA VAL A 116 -10.83 -2.14 -1.73
C VAL A 116 -11.04 -0.86 -2.53
N PRO A 117 -10.53 -0.78 -3.78
CA PRO A 117 -10.81 0.35 -4.66
C PRO A 117 -12.31 0.47 -4.95
N HIS A 118 -12.82 1.70 -4.99
CA HIS A 118 -14.21 1.93 -5.42
C HIS A 118 -14.41 1.55 -6.88
N VAL A 119 -15.61 1.06 -7.20
CA VAL A 119 -15.93 0.57 -8.56
C VAL A 119 -15.75 1.63 -9.64
N ASP A 120 -15.99 2.90 -9.33
CA ASP A 120 -15.84 4.03 -10.26
C ASP A 120 -14.38 4.29 -10.67
N TYR A 121 -13.43 3.80 -9.88
CA TYR A 121 -12.01 3.87 -10.19
C TYR A 121 -11.49 2.65 -10.94
N LEU A 122 -12.33 1.67 -11.25
CA LEU A 122 -11.93 0.49 -12.01
C LEU A 122 -12.15 0.71 -13.51
N PRO A 123 -11.27 0.21 -14.38
CA PRO A 123 -11.43 0.35 -15.85
C PRO A 123 -12.45 -0.65 -16.42
N ALA A 124 -13.63 -0.75 -15.79
CA ALA A 124 -14.64 -1.78 -16.06
C ALA A 124 -15.04 -1.85 -17.54
N ARG A 125 -15.26 -0.70 -18.20
CA ARG A 125 -15.63 -0.65 -19.63
C ARG A 125 -14.53 -1.19 -20.53
N ALA A 126 -13.28 -0.79 -20.27
CA ALA A 126 -12.14 -1.26 -21.06
C ALA A 126 -11.92 -2.75 -20.87
N LEU A 127 -12.02 -3.23 -19.62
CA LEU A 127 -11.89 -4.65 -19.29
C LEU A 127 -12.99 -5.50 -19.95
N HIS A 128 -14.25 -5.04 -19.91
CA HIS A 128 -15.36 -5.67 -20.59
C HIS A 128 -15.12 -5.83 -22.11
N GLN A 129 -14.60 -4.78 -22.76
CA GLN A 129 -14.26 -4.83 -24.18
C GLN A 129 -13.19 -5.88 -24.49
N GLN A 130 -12.15 -6.00 -23.65
CA GLN A 130 -11.10 -7.01 -23.83
C GLN A 130 -11.63 -8.42 -23.58
N LEU A 131 -12.45 -8.64 -22.55
CA LEU A 131 -13.08 -9.94 -22.29
C LEU A 131 -13.96 -10.38 -23.48
N ALA A 132 -14.81 -9.49 -23.99
CA ALA A 132 -15.66 -9.76 -25.17
C ALA A 132 -14.82 -10.08 -26.43
N LYS A 133 -13.74 -9.32 -26.65
CA LYS A 133 -12.81 -9.58 -27.77
C LYS A 133 -12.16 -10.96 -27.67
N VAL A 134 -11.62 -11.31 -26.51
CA VAL A 134 -10.95 -12.58 -26.27
C VAL A 134 -11.90 -13.76 -26.46
N THR A 135 -13.08 -13.71 -25.83
CA THR A 135 -14.06 -14.80 -25.92
C THR A 135 -14.63 -14.98 -27.33
N ARG A 136 -14.77 -13.89 -28.11
CA ARG A 136 -15.27 -13.92 -29.47
C ARG A 136 -14.24 -14.40 -30.48
N PHE A 137 -13.01 -13.91 -30.41
CA PHE A 137 -12.02 -14.10 -31.49
C PHE A 137 -10.92 -15.11 -31.15
N GLN A 138 -10.78 -15.52 -29.89
CA GLN A 138 -9.75 -16.45 -29.40
C GLN A 138 -10.36 -17.54 -28.50
N SER A 139 -11.60 -17.93 -28.78
CA SER A 139 -12.41 -18.83 -27.92
C SER A 139 -11.70 -20.14 -27.62
N GLN A 140 -11.13 -20.80 -28.62
CA GLN A 140 -10.42 -22.08 -28.40
C GLN A 140 -9.32 -21.97 -27.35
N ARG A 141 -8.49 -20.93 -27.44
CA ARG A 141 -7.41 -20.69 -26.49
C ARG A 141 -7.91 -20.23 -25.13
N ALA A 142 -8.95 -19.38 -25.14
CA ALA A 142 -9.55 -18.81 -23.94
C ALA A 142 -10.19 -19.88 -23.04
N PHE A 143 -10.77 -20.93 -23.64
CA PHE A 143 -11.44 -22.01 -22.92
C PHE A 143 -10.60 -23.29 -22.80
N SER A 144 -9.34 -23.27 -23.22
CA SER A 144 -8.39 -24.36 -23.00
C SER A 144 -7.57 -24.16 -21.72
N TYR A 145 -7.01 -25.24 -21.20
CA TYR A 145 -6.04 -25.16 -20.11
C TYR A 145 -4.84 -24.30 -20.50
N MET A 146 -4.43 -23.46 -19.58
CA MET A 146 -3.25 -22.63 -19.70
C MET A 146 -2.36 -22.91 -18.49
N PHE A 147 -1.56 -23.98 -18.61
CA PHE A 147 -0.73 -24.49 -17.53
C PHE A 147 0.28 -23.45 -17.01
N SER A 148 0.84 -23.75 -15.84
CA SER A 148 1.96 -23.00 -15.27
C SER A 148 3.11 -22.90 -16.31
N PRO A 149 3.78 -21.75 -16.42
CA PRO A 149 3.67 -20.54 -15.58
C PRO A 149 2.61 -19.52 -16.04
N GLY A 150 1.70 -19.88 -16.96
CA GLY A 150 0.63 -19.01 -17.44
C GLY A 150 0.91 -18.38 -18.81
N TYR A 151 -0.01 -17.48 -19.24
CA TYR A 151 -0.04 -16.88 -20.57
C TYR A 151 1.21 -16.06 -20.89
N GLU A 152 2.00 -16.49 -21.87
CA GLU A 152 3.30 -15.87 -22.20
C GLU A 152 3.19 -14.37 -22.51
N PRO A 153 2.23 -13.88 -23.33
CA PRO A 153 2.10 -12.44 -23.57
C PRO A 153 1.82 -11.64 -22.29
N LEU A 154 1.04 -12.18 -21.33
CA LEU A 154 0.83 -11.52 -20.03
C LEU A 154 2.11 -11.48 -19.21
N ARG A 155 2.86 -12.58 -19.17
CA ARG A 155 4.16 -12.66 -18.47
C ARG A 155 5.16 -11.64 -19.03
N ARG A 156 5.16 -11.44 -20.34
CA ARG A 156 5.95 -10.39 -21.00
C ARG A 156 5.53 -8.99 -20.55
N GLN A 157 4.22 -8.69 -20.50
CA GLN A 157 3.72 -7.41 -20.02
C GLN A 157 4.10 -7.19 -18.55
N VAL A 158 3.98 -8.20 -17.70
CA VAL A 158 4.43 -8.13 -16.30
C VAL A 158 5.93 -7.85 -16.22
N ALA A 159 6.77 -8.55 -16.98
CA ALA A 159 8.22 -8.33 -16.99
C ALA A 159 8.60 -6.90 -17.42
N ILE A 160 7.86 -6.31 -18.39
CA ILE A 160 8.02 -4.90 -18.78
C ILE A 160 7.70 -3.98 -17.60
N ARG A 161 6.60 -4.20 -16.90
CA ARG A 161 6.18 -3.37 -15.76
C ARG A 161 7.10 -3.48 -14.54
N MET A 162 7.70 -4.65 -14.34
CA MET A 162 8.67 -4.84 -13.26
C MET A 162 9.91 -3.92 -13.42
N ARG A 163 10.22 -3.45 -14.63
CA ARG A 163 11.28 -2.44 -14.85
C ARG A 163 10.96 -1.10 -14.20
N ASP A 164 9.69 -0.70 -14.13
CA ASP A 164 9.26 0.51 -13.43
C ASP A 164 9.50 0.40 -11.91
N ALA A 165 9.48 -0.84 -11.40
CA ALA A 165 9.85 -1.16 -10.03
C ALA A 165 11.38 -1.32 -9.81
N GLY A 166 12.19 -1.18 -10.87
CA GLY A 166 13.64 -1.35 -10.86
C GLY A 166 14.08 -2.82 -11.01
N VAL A 167 13.17 -3.75 -11.28
CA VAL A 167 13.45 -5.19 -11.37
C VAL A 167 13.59 -5.60 -12.84
N VAL A 168 14.72 -6.17 -13.22
CA VAL A 168 15.00 -6.66 -14.58
C VAL A 168 14.89 -8.18 -14.59
N VAL A 169 13.83 -8.70 -15.20
CA VAL A 169 13.54 -10.13 -15.31
C VAL A 169 12.99 -10.46 -16.68
N GLY A 170 13.18 -11.72 -17.13
CA GLY A 170 12.57 -12.25 -18.34
C GLY A 170 11.14 -12.77 -18.10
N PRO A 171 10.34 -12.92 -19.17
CA PRO A 171 9.00 -13.50 -19.05
C PRO A 171 8.99 -14.92 -18.47
N GLU A 172 10.07 -15.67 -18.65
CA GLU A 172 10.22 -17.04 -18.15
C GLU A 172 10.31 -17.10 -16.62
N GLU A 173 10.74 -16.02 -15.96
CA GLU A 173 10.84 -15.92 -14.50
C GLU A 173 9.51 -15.58 -13.83
N VAL A 174 8.51 -15.15 -14.60
CA VAL A 174 7.20 -14.73 -14.11
C VAL A 174 6.24 -15.91 -14.08
N VAL A 175 5.61 -16.17 -12.93
CA VAL A 175 4.54 -17.15 -12.75
C VAL A 175 3.24 -16.43 -12.43
N ILE A 176 2.21 -16.60 -13.26
CA ILE A 176 0.89 -15.96 -13.07
C ILE A 176 0.07 -16.72 -12.03
N THR A 177 -0.51 -16.00 -11.06
CA THR A 177 -1.26 -16.55 -9.91
C THR A 177 -2.68 -16.00 -9.82
N HIS A 178 -3.51 -16.59 -8.92
CA HIS A 178 -4.87 -16.10 -8.63
C HIS A 178 -4.88 -14.86 -7.71
N GLY A 179 -4.01 -13.89 -7.97
CA GLY A 179 -3.82 -12.69 -7.17
C GLY A 179 -2.69 -12.85 -6.13
N CYS A 180 -2.41 -11.76 -5.38
CA CYS A 180 -1.26 -11.68 -4.50
C CYS A 180 -1.33 -12.67 -3.32
N VAL A 181 -2.52 -12.93 -2.75
CA VAL A 181 -2.68 -13.87 -1.63
C VAL A 181 -2.27 -15.29 -2.05
N ASP A 182 -2.62 -15.72 -3.27
CA ASP A 182 -2.18 -17.01 -3.82
C ASP A 182 -0.64 -17.01 -4.02
N ALA A 183 -0.09 -15.90 -4.49
CA ALA A 183 1.37 -15.72 -4.62
C ALA A 183 2.09 -15.85 -3.26
N LEU A 184 1.59 -15.17 -2.23
CA LEU A 184 2.13 -15.23 -0.87
C LEU A 184 2.03 -16.65 -0.29
N GLN A 185 0.89 -17.32 -0.49
CA GLN A 185 0.68 -18.69 -0.03
C GLN A 185 1.66 -19.67 -0.67
N MET A 186 1.83 -19.59 -1.99
CA MET A 186 2.80 -20.42 -2.71
C MET A 186 4.23 -20.18 -2.23
N SER A 187 4.60 -18.92 -2.05
CA SER A 187 5.92 -18.52 -1.57
C SER A 187 6.22 -19.09 -0.18
N LEU A 188 5.29 -18.95 0.75
CA LEU A 188 5.45 -19.49 2.11
C LEU A 188 5.48 -21.02 2.11
N ARG A 189 4.64 -21.70 1.31
CA ARG A 189 4.63 -23.17 1.22
C ARG A 189 5.94 -23.75 0.64
N VAL A 190 6.63 -22.99 -0.19
CA VAL A 190 7.95 -23.42 -0.72
C VAL A 190 9.05 -23.19 0.31
N LEU A 191 8.96 -22.09 1.08
CA LEU A 191 10.02 -21.69 2.01
C LEU A 191 9.91 -22.34 3.39
N THR A 192 8.70 -22.79 3.80
CA THR A 192 8.42 -23.17 5.19
C THR A 192 7.62 -24.47 5.29
N LYS A 193 7.61 -25.02 6.51
CA LYS A 193 6.79 -26.17 6.94
C LYS A 193 5.97 -25.79 8.18
N PRO A 194 4.86 -26.48 8.46
CA PRO A 194 4.13 -26.28 9.72
C PRO A 194 5.07 -26.35 10.94
N GLY A 195 4.93 -25.38 11.83
CA GLY A 195 5.77 -25.21 13.02
C GLY A 195 6.98 -24.29 12.83
N ASP A 196 7.36 -23.96 11.58
CA ASP A 196 8.43 -22.99 11.30
C ASP A 196 8.06 -21.57 11.74
N LEU A 197 9.08 -20.77 12.00
CA LEU A 197 8.97 -19.38 12.41
C LEU A 197 9.21 -18.45 11.22
N ILE A 198 8.28 -17.53 10.99
CA ILE A 198 8.45 -16.39 10.07
C ILE A 198 8.47 -15.07 10.85
N ALA A 199 9.18 -14.08 10.30
CA ALA A 199 9.06 -12.69 10.72
C ALA A 199 8.06 -11.95 9.84
N ALA A 200 7.28 -11.02 10.43
CA ALA A 200 6.35 -10.14 9.73
C ALA A 200 6.48 -8.72 10.30
N GLU A 201 6.06 -7.73 9.52
CA GLU A 201 5.93 -6.35 9.97
C GLU A 201 4.92 -6.23 11.12
N SER A 202 5.07 -5.24 11.99
CA SER A 202 4.09 -4.89 13.02
C SER A 202 3.88 -3.36 13.04
N PRO A 203 2.67 -2.88 12.73
CA PRO A 203 1.49 -3.65 12.31
C PRO A 203 1.64 -4.27 10.91
N SER A 204 0.98 -5.41 10.66
CA SER A 204 1.03 -6.17 9.41
C SER A 204 -0.32 -6.28 8.74
N TYR A 205 -0.32 -6.62 7.45
CA TYR A 205 -1.53 -7.00 6.76
C TYR A 205 -2.19 -8.22 7.42
N TYR A 206 -3.41 -8.06 7.91
CA TYR A 206 -4.14 -9.12 8.62
C TYR A 206 -4.28 -10.42 7.82
N GLY A 207 -4.36 -10.32 6.49
CA GLY A 207 -4.42 -11.51 5.62
C GLY A 207 -3.14 -12.34 5.65
N LEU A 208 -1.98 -11.73 5.88
CA LEU A 208 -0.73 -12.45 6.08
C LEU A 208 -0.75 -13.22 7.40
N LEU A 209 -1.24 -12.60 8.48
CA LEU A 209 -1.33 -13.25 9.78
C LEU A 209 -2.28 -14.45 9.72
N GLN A 210 -3.44 -14.33 9.04
CA GLN A 210 -4.36 -15.44 8.83
C GLN A 210 -3.77 -16.53 7.94
N LEU A 211 -3.00 -16.15 6.92
CA LEU A 211 -2.31 -17.12 6.06
C LEU A 211 -1.25 -17.92 6.84
N ALA A 212 -0.52 -17.27 7.74
CA ALA A 212 0.45 -17.95 8.60
C ALA A 212 -0.24 -18.97 9.52
N ASP A 213 -1.39 -18.62 10.10
CA ASP A 213 -2.21 -19.51 10.89
C ASP A 213 -2.69 -20.75 10.09
N LEU A 214 -3.23 -20.52 8.90
CA LEU A 214 -3.68 -21.59 7.99
C LEU A 214 -2.54 -22.54 7.57
N LEU A 215 -1.31 -22.05 7.53
CA LEU A 215 -0.13 -22.84 7.21
C LEU A 215 0.54 -23.44 8.46
N GLY A 216 0.00 -23.20 9.65
CA GLY A 216 0.55 -23.69 10.92
C GLY A 216 1.90 -23.05 11.27
N LEU A 217 2.16 -21.82 10.82
CA LEU A 217 3.41 -21.11 11.07
C LEU A 217 3.33 -20.30 12.36
N LYS A 218 4.46 -20.16 13.02
CA LYS A 218 4.63 -19.19 14.11
C LYS A 218 5.06 -17.85 13.53
N VAL A 219 4.59 -16.75 14.11
CA VAL A 219 4.92 -15.40 13.68
C VAL A 219 5.65 -14.66 14.80
N ILE A 220 6.77 -14.01 14.45
CA ILE A 220 7.39 -12.98 15.26
C ILE A 220 7.17 -11.64 14.58
N GLU A 221 6.58 -10.71 15.29
CA GLU A 221 6.25 -9.39 14.76
C GLU A 221 7.42 -8.44 15.01
N ILE A 222 7.87 -7.75 13.96
CA ILE A 222 8.98 -6.80 13.98
C ILE A 222 8.42 -5.39 13.86
N PRO A 223 8.67 -4.50 14.84
CA PRO A 223 8.16 -3.14 14.82
C PRO A 223 8.53 -2.38 13.54
N CYS A 224 7.58 -1.60 13.01
CA CYS A 224 7.75 -0.80 11.81
C CYS A 224 7.49 0.67 12.08
N ASP A 225 8.35 1.50 11.52
CA ASP A 225 8.19 2.95 11.46
C ASP A 225 7.62 3.36 10.09
N PRO A 226 6.63 4.28 10.03
CA PRO A 226 6.02 4.69 8.77
C PRO A 226 6.97 5.28 7.75
N ASP A 227 8.06 5.93 8.18
CA ASP A 227 8.99 6.64 7.31
C ASP A 227 10.21 5.79 6.93
N THR A 228 10.61 4.87 7.80
CA THR A 228 11.83 4.07 7.62
C THR A 228 11.58 2.57 7.43
N GLY A 229 10.35 2.13 7.65
CA GLY A 229 9.94 0.74 7.54
C GLY A 229 10.35 -0.11 8.74
N LEU A 230 10.58 -1.38 8.52
CA LEU A 230 10.90 -2.40 9.53
C LEU A 230 12.20 -2.06 10.30
N SER A 231 12.18 -2.24 11.65
CA SER A 231 13.37 -2.07 12.49
C SER A 231 14.38 -3.18 12.23
N LEU A 232 15.56 -2.79 11.71
CA LEU A 232 16.65 -3.73 11.45
C LEU A 232 17.27 -4.25 12.74
N GLU A 233 17.32 -3.42 13.78
CA GLU A 233 17.83 -3.74 15.10
C GLU A 233 16.96 -4.81 15.77
N ALA A 234 15.64 -4.64 15.72
CA ALA A 234 14.68 -5.62 16.24
C ALA A 234 14.74 -6.94 15.43
N LEU A 235 14.85 -6.87 14.10
CA LEU A 235 15.01 -8.06 13.27
C LEU A 235 16.32 -8.81 13.59
N GLN A 236 17.44 -8.09 13.77
CA GLN A 236 18.72 -8.68 14.13
C GLN A 236 18.65 -9.37 15.49
N LEU A 237 18.03 -8.72 16.48
CA LEU A 237 17.82 -9.31 17.80
C LEU A 237 16.97 -10.58 17.71
N ALA A 238 15.85 -10.52 16.99
CA ALA A 238 14.99 -11.68 16.78
C ALA A 238 15.73 -12.84 16.10
N ALA A 239 16.45 -12.55 15.01
CA ALA A 239 17.20 -13.56 14.26
C ALA A 239 18.35 -14.20 15.06
N SER A 240 18.92 -13.47 16.03
CA SER A 240 19.93 -14.02 16.93
C SER A 240 19.37 -14.99 17.98
N GLN A 241 18.06 -14.89 18.28
CA GLN A 241 17.40 -15.70 19.31
C GLN A 241 16.57 -16.86 18.74
N TRP A 242 16.04 -16.70 17.53
CA TRP A 242 15.12 -17.67 16.93
C TRP A 242 15.48 -18.00 15.47
N PRO A 243 15.27 -19.25 15.03
CA PRO A 243 15.55 -19.70 13.66
C PRO A 243 14.45 -19.20 12.69
N ILE A 244 14.48 -17.92 12.31
CA ILE A 244 13.55 -17.33 11.36
C ILE A 244 13.82 -17.90 9.97
N LYS A 245 12.82 -18.55 9.34
CA LYS A 245 12.93 -19.12 7.99
C LYS A 245 12.69 -18.11 6.91
N ALA A 246 11.68 -17.25 7.09
CA ALA A 246 11.32 -16.23 6.12
C ALA A 246 10.90 -14.93 6.81
N LEU A 247 11.13 -13.81 6.14
CA LEU A 247 10.59 -12.50 6.46
C LEU A 247 9.57 -12.14 5.39
N VAL A 248 8.34 -11.77 5.79
CA VAL A 248 7.33 -11.25 4.87
C VAL A 248 7.15 -9.77 5.14
N LEU A 249 7.28 -8.94 4.12
CA LEU A 249 7.20 -7.49 4.24
C LEU A 249 6.64 -6.82 2.99
N THR A 250 6.22 -5.57 3.14
CA THR A 250 5.81 -4.69 2.05
C THR A 250 6.79 -3.52 1.94
N ALA A 251 7.75 -3.61 1.00
CA ALA A 251 8.81 -2.59 0.89
C ALA A 251 8.28 -1.25 0.37
N ARG A 252 7.15 -1.23 -0.33
CA ARG A 252 6.53 -0.04 -0.91
C ARG A 252 5.06 0.06 -0.52
N LEU A 253 4.67 1.17 0.13
CA LEU A 253 3.30 1.45 0.56
C LEU A 253 2.72 0.34 1.46
N SER A 254 3.41 0.07 2.57
CA SER A 254 3.03 -0.98 3.52
C SER A 254 1.57 -0.85 4.01
N ASN A 255 0.95 -1.96 4.27
CA ASN A 255 -0.42 -2.03 4.80
C ASN A 255 -0.36 -2.54 6.26
N PRO A 256 -0.72 -1.70 7.26
CA PRO A 256 -1.63 -0.54 7.16
C PRO A 256 -0.94 0.83 7.12
N LEU A 257 0.37 0.95 7.29
CA LEU A 257 1.04 2.24 7.54
C LEU A 257 1.11 3.16 6.32
N GLY A 258 1.11 2.61 5.09
CA GLY A 258 1.27 3.39 3.85
C GLY A 258 2.70 3.90 3.62
N GLY A 259 3.65 3.49 4.46
CA GLY A 259 5.06 3.85 4.36
C GLY A 259 5.83 3.01 3.34
N SER A 260 7.09 3.38 3.11
CA SER A 260 8.00 2.65 2.22
C SER A 260 9.42 2.63 2.77
N ILE A 261 10.15 1.54 2.52
CA ILE A 261 11.53 1.37 3.00
C ILE A 261 12.49 2.10 2.04
N PRO A 262 13.29 3.07 2.50
CA PRO A 262 14.29 3.75 1.67
C PRO A 262 15.34 2.79 1.11
N ASP A 263 15.83 3.04 -0.12
CA ASP A 263 16.79 2.16 -0.84
C ASP A 263 18.03 1.80 0.00
N ALA A 264 18.55 2.75 0.80
CA ALA A 264 19.69 2.50 1.66
C ALA A 264 19.38 1.43 2.74
N ARG A 265 18.18 1.52 3.34
CA ARG A 265 17.74 0.53 4.34
C ARG A 265 17.39 -0.81 3.70
N GLN A 266 16.86 -0.83 2.47
CA GLN A 266 16.63 -2.08 1.74
C GLN A 266 17.93 -2.88 1.57
N LYS A 267 19.04 -2.22 1.23
CA LYS A 267 20.36 -2.85 1.12
C LYS A 267 20.88 -3.39 2.46
N GLN A 268 20.67 -2.65 3.55
CA GLN A 268 21.01 -3.11 4.89
C GLN A 268 20.17 -4.33 5.30
N LEU A 269 18.87 -4.31 4.99
CA LEU A 269 17.97 -5.43 5.24
C LEU A 269 18.39 -6.70 4.50
N LEU A 270 18.71 -6.59 3.20
CA LEU A 270 19.20 -7.73 2.41
C LEU A 270 20.49 -8.32 2.98
N LYS A 271 21.42 -7.46 3.39
CA LYS A 271 22.66 -7.91 4.06
C LYS A 271 22.37 -8.62 5.37
N LEU A 272 21.44 -8.09 6.17
CA LEU A 272 21.05 -8.73 7.43
C LEU A 272 20.39 -10.10 7.17
N ALA A 273 19.48 -10.18 6.22
CA ALA A 273 18.82 -11.42 5.83
C ALA A 273 19.83 -12.47 5.33
N ALA A 274 20.87 -12.05 4.60
CA ALA A 274 21.95 -12.92 4.15
C ALA A 274 22.76 -13.49 5.32
N ASN A 275 23.10 -12.66 6.31
CA ASN A 275 23.88 -13.07 7.47
C ASN A 275 23.18 -14.15 8.33
N PHE A 276 21.85 -14.15 8.36
CA PHE A 276 21.05 -15.10 9.14
C PHE A 276 20.34 -16.16 8.27
N ASP A 277 20.66 -16.23 6.98
CA ASP A 277 20.02 -17.12 5.99
C ASP A 277 18.49 -17.02 5.94
N ILE A 278 17.94 -15.82 6.15
CA ILE A 278 16.51 -15.54 6.08
C ILE A 278 16.12 -15.33 4.60
N GLN A 279 15.07 -16.02 4.15
CA GLN A 279 14.44 -15.77 2.85
C GLN A 279 13.44 -14.64 2.98
N ILE A 280 13.20 -13.88 1.89
CA ILE A 280 12.28 -12.74 1.94
C ILE A 280 11.13 -12.98 0.96
N VAL A 281 9.90 -12.71 1.42
CA VAL A 281 8.71 -12.62 0.58
C VAL A 281 8.28 -11.14 0.58
N GLU A 282 8.44 -10.49 -0.57
CA GLU A 282 8.04 -9.10 -0.79
C GLU A 282 6.61 -9.06 -1.32
N ASP A 283 5.67 -8.48 -0.55
CA ASP A 283 4.31 -8.13 -1.01
C ASP A 283 4.32 -6.72 -1.59
N ASP A 284 4.26 -6.62 -2.91
CA ASP A 284 4.31 -5.32 -3.61
C ASP A 284 2.99 -4.99 -4.32
N ILE A 285 1.87 -5.29 -3.67
CA ILE A 285 0.53 -5.12 -4.25
C ILE A 285 0.16 -3.65 -4.51
N TYR A 286 0.78 -2.70 -3.80
CA TYR A 286 0.53 -1.27 -3.92
C TYR A 286 1.59 -0.50 -4.69
N GLY A 287 2.73 -1.09 -5.05
CA GLY A 287 3.88 -0.38 -5.59
C GLY A 287 3.61 0.43 -6.85
N GLU A 288 2.70 -0.01 -7.72
CA GLU A 288 2.27 0.76 -8.90
C GLU A 288 1.39 1.99 -8.55
N LEU A 289 0.99 2.16 -7.28
CA LEU A 289 0.19 3.30 -6.80
C LEU A 289 1.04 4.39 -6.11
N LEU A 290 2.36 4.33 -6.15
CA LEU A 290 3.22 5.43 -5.73
C LEU A 290 2.85 6.70 -6.50
N PHE A 291 2.69 7.82 -5.79
CA PHE A 291 2.34 9.10 -6.42
C PHE A 291 3.49 9.65 -7.26
N ASP A 292 4.72 9.45 -6.80
CA ASP A 292 5.93 9.82 -7.55
C ASP A 292 6.60 8.53 -8.06
N VAL A 293 6.35 8.25 -9.34
CA VAL A 293 6.81 7.03 -10.01
C VAL A 293 8.33 6.95 -10.00
N GLY A 294 8.88 5.79 -9.60
CA GLY A 294 10.31 5.55 -9.55
C GLY A 294 11.06 6.19 -8.37
N SER A 295 10.34 6.84 -7.45
CA SER A 295 10.95 7.42 -6.24
C SER A 295 11.52 6.35 -5.30
N ILE A 296 10.88 5.18 -5.22
CA ILE A 296 11.31 4.04 -4.42
C ILE A 296 11.20 2.77 -5.26
N ARG A 297 12.28 1.99 -5.28
CA ARG A 297 12.34 0.72 -6.00
C ARG A 297 11.81 -0.42 -5.15
N ALA A 298 11.40 -1.51 -5.79
CA ALA A 298 11.10 -2.76 -5.10
C ALA A 298 12.37 -3.33 -4.44
N LEU A 299 12.21 -3.99 -3.30
CA LEU A 299 13.32 -4.65 -2.59
C LEU A 299 14.02 -5.67 -3.51
N LYS A 300 13.23 -6.42 -4.30
CA LYS A 300 13.72 -7.35 -5.32
C LYS A 300 14.74 -6.74 -6.27
N SER A 301 14.69 -5.43 -6.55
CA SER A 301 15.63 -4.76 -7.44
C SER A 301 17.08 -4.73 -6.91
N ASN A 302 17.25 -4.85 -5.58
CA ASN A 302 18.54 -4.89 -4.90
C ASN A 302 19.00 -6.34 -4.58
N ASP A 303 18.19 -7.36 -4.92
CA ASP A 303 18.45 -8.77 -4.60
C ASP A 303 19.37 -9.42 -5.62
N VAL A 304 20.66 -9.49 -5.31
CA VAL A 304 21.67 -10.14 -6.16
C VAL A 304 21.84 -11.64 -5.88
N GLU A 305 21.34 -12.14 -4.74
CA GLU A 305 21.50 -13.52 -4.30
C GLU A 305 20.26 -14.40 -4.59
N GLY A 306 19.19 -13.82 -5.09
CA GLY A 306 17.93 -14.54 -5.37
C GLY A 306 17.17 -14.94 -4.10
N ARG A 307 17.34 -14.22 -2.99
CA ARG A 307 16.66 -14.44 -1.69
C ARG A 307 15.24 -13.92 -1.64
N VAL A 308 14.90 -12.95 -2.50
CA VAL A 308 13.60 -12.29 -2.50
C VAL A 308 12.67 -12.99 -3.48
N ILE A 309 11.56 -13.51 -2.99
CA ILE A 309 10.40 -13.89 -3.79
C ILE A 309 9.48 -12.67 -3.82
N TYR A 310 9.30 -12.10 -5.01
CA TYR A 310 8.44 -10.94 -5.22
C TYR A 310 7.02 -11.39 -5.59
N CYS A 311 6.03 -10.83 -4.92
CA CYS A 311 4.60 -11.10 -5.11
C CYS A 311 3.85 -9.82 -5.40
N SER A 312 2.95 -9.82 -6.40
CA SER A 312 2.09 -8.68 -6.69
C SER A 312 0.81 -9.11 -7.40
N SER A 313 -0.09 -8.14 -7.67
CA SER A 313 -1.31 -8.38 -8.46
C SER A 313 -1.92 -7.10 -9.02
N PHE A 314 -2.80 -7.26 -10.02
CA PHE A 314 -3.62 -6.17 -10.54
C PHE A 314 -4.89 -5.89 -9.72
N SER A 315 -5.04 -6.48 -8.53
CA SER A 315 -6.25 -6.34 -7.71
C SER A 315 -6.50 -4.90 -7.23
N LYS A 316 -5.45 -4.09 -7.07
CA LYS A 316 -5.55 -2.69 -6.60
C LYS A 316 -5.52 -1.67 -7.73
N THR A 317 -5.15 -2.09 -8.94
CA THR A 317 -4.94 -1.21 -10.09
C THR A 317 -5.91 -1.47 -11.24
N ILE A 318 -6.34 -2.71 -11.47
CA ILE A 318 -7.32 -3.04 -12.53
C ILE A 318 -8.65 -3.44 -11.91
N SER A 319 -8.68 -4.55 -11.18
CA SER A 319 -9.89 -5.01 -10.50
C SER A 319 -9.57 -6.18 -9.56
N PRO A 320 -10.13 -6.21 -8.35
CA PRO A 320 -10.02 -7.38 -7.49
C PRO A 320 -10.73 -8.62 -8.08
N GLY A 321 -11.72 -8.43 -8.96
CA GLY A 321 -12.51 -9.50 -9.56
C GLY A 321 -11.78 -10.28 -10.66
N VAL A 322 -10.75 -9.74 -11.30
CA VAL A 322 -10.01 -10.46 -12.36
C VAL A 322 -9.11 -11.58 -11.83
N ARG A 323 -8.76 -11.53 -10.56
CA ARG A 323 -7.93 -12.54 -9.88
C ARG A 323 -6.62 -12.85 -10.61
N ILE A 324 -5.89 -11.83 -11.04
CA ILE A 324 -4.56 -11.96 -11.65
C ILE A 324 -3.50 -11.34 -10.75
N GLY A 325 -2.54 -12.17 -10.37
CA GLY A 325 -1.30 -11.79 -9.70
C GLY A 325 -0.10 -12.50 -10.33
N TRP A 326 1.07 -12.32 -9.76
CA TRP A 326 2.28 -12.97 -10.22
C TRP A 326 3.33 -13.13 -9.12
N ILE A 327 4.24 -14.07 -9.35
CA ILE A 327 5.43 -14.32 -8.56
C ILE A 327 6.66 -14.16 -9.46
N VAL A 328 7.69 -13.52 -8.94
CA VAL A 328 9.06 -13.63 -9.46
C VAL A 328 9.92 -14.22 -8.35
N SER A 329 10.21 -15.50 -8.47
CA SER A 329 10.72 -16.33 -7.38
C SER A 329 12.24 -16.58 -7.41
N GLY A 330 12.93 -16.06 -8.43
CA GLY A 330 14.37 -16.27 -8.57
C GLY A 330 14.72 -17.76 -8.54
N ARG A 331 15.53 -18.18 -7.58
CA ARG A 331 16.01 -19.55 -7.44
C ARG A 331 14.93 -20.60 -7.11
N TYR A 332 13.74 -20.16 -6.67
CA TYR A 332 12.62 -21.06 -6.31
C TYR A 332 11.60 -21.29 -7.44
N ARG A 333 11.97 -20.94 -8.67
CA ARG A 333 11.05 -20.98 -9.81
C ARG A 333 10.47 -22.37 -10.06
N GLU A 334 11.29 -23.40 -10.05
CA GLU A 334 10.86 -24.78 -10.34
C GLU A 334 9.90 -25.29 -9.27
N GLU A 335 10.19 -25.03 -8.01
CA GLU A 335 9.35 -25.41 -6.87
C GLU A 335 7.99 -24.71 -6.92
N ILE A 336 7.98 -23.40 -7.23
CA ILE A 336 6.75 -22.62 -7.38
C ILE A 336 5.91 -23.17 -8.55
N GLN A 337 6.50 -23.42 -9.71
CA GLN A 337 5.78 -23.95 -10.86
C GLN A 337 5.24 -25.36 -10.60
N ARG A 338 6.02 -26.22 -9.96
CA ARG A 338 5.58 -27.55 -9.53
C ARG A 338 4.42 -27.45 -8.53
N LEU A 339 4.54 -26.58 -7.53
CA LEU A 339 3.47 -26.37 -6.54
C LEU A 339 2.20 -25.90 -7.23
N GLN A 340 2.27 -24.90 -8.13
CA GLN A 340 1.12 -24.40 -8.87
C GLN A 340 0.47 -25.50 -9.73
N THR A 341 1.26 -26.25 -10.47
CA THR A 341 0.75 -27.31 -11.35
C THR A 341 -0.09 -28.34 -10.61
N PHE A 342 0.29 -28.68 -9.37
CA PHE A 342 -0.40 -29.71 -8.58
C PHE A 342 -1.34 -29.15 -7.50
N SER A 343 -1.53 -27.83 -7.41
CA SER A 343 -2.51 -27.20 -6.52
C SER A 343 -3.68 -26.58 -7.29
N THR A 344 -3.40 -25.62 -8.17
CA THR A 344 -4.42 -24.82 -8.87
C THR A 344 -4.34 -24.91 -10.39
N HIS A 345 -3.36 -25.62 -10.95
CA HIS A 345 -2.96 -25.70 -12.35
C HIS A 345 -2.50 -24.34 -12.92
N SER A 346 -3.38 -23.34 -12.95
CA SER A 346 -3.07 -21.97 -13.39
C SER A 346 -4.22 -21.02 -13.07
N ALA A 347 -3.98 -19.72 -13.20
CA ALA A 347 -5.03 -18.72 -13.17
C ALA A 347 -5.94 -18.82 -14.42
N CYS A 348 -7.15 -18.27 -14.33
CA CYS A 348 -8.16 -18.33 -15.38
C CYS A 348 -7.63 -17.80 -16.72
N SER A 349 -7.71 -18.62 -17.78
CA SER A 349 -7.17 -18.31 -19.12
C SER A 349 -7.80 -17.05 -19.72
N VAL A 350 -9.13 -16.91 -19.63
CA VAL A 350 -9.87 -15.78 -20.19
C VAL A 350 -9.40 -14.46 -19.58
N THR A 351 -9.23 -14.42 -18.25
CA THR A 351 -8.80 -13.19 -17.55
C THR A 351 -7.34 -12.88 -17.83
N GLN A 352 -6.44 -13.89 -17.91
CA GLN A 352 -5.06 -13.67 -18.31
C GLN A 352 -4.96 -13.03 -19.71
N MET A 353 -5.70 -13.53 -20.68
CA MET A 353 -5.70 -13.01 -22.04
C MET A 353 -6.31 -11.59 -22.12
N ALA A 354 -7.39 -11.35 -21.41
CA ALA A 354 -8.05 -10.04 -21.39
C ALA A 354 -7.17 -8.96 -20.72
N VAL A 355 -6.53 -9.28 -19.60
CA VAL A 355 -5.59 -8.37 -18.92
C VAL A 355 -4.37 -8.11 -19.81
N SER A 356 -3.78 -9.13 -20.44
CA SER A 356 -2.67 -8.98 -21.40
C SER A 356 -3.04 -7.98 -22.51
N SER A 357 -4.18 -8.18 -23.14
CA SER A 357 -4.66 -7.29 -24.21
C SER A 357 -4.91 -5.86 -23.71
N TYR A 358 -5.38 -5.68 -22.48
CA TYR A 358 -5.56 -4.36 -21.88
C TYR A 358 -4.23 -3.64 -21.63
N LEU A 359 -3.21 -4.34 -21.15
CA LEU A 359 -1.88 -3.81 -20.92
C LEU A 359 -1.19 -3.38 -22.23
N GLU A 360 -1.30 -4.21 -23.29
CA GLU A 360 -0.68 -3.97 -24.59
C GLU A 360 -1.18 -2.69 -25.28
N ASN A 361 -2.45 -2.33 -25.09
CA ASN A 361 -3.08 -1.20 -25.74
C ASN A 361 -2.75 0.18 -25.11
N GLY A 362 -1.87 0.25 -24.11
CA GLY A 362 -1.47 1.50 -23.45
C GLY A 362 -2.57 2.20 -22.62
N GLY A 363 -3.75 1.63 -22.53
CA GLY A 363 -4.87 2.13 -21.73
C GLY A 363 -4.58 2.09 -20.24
N TYR A 364 -3.80 1.12 -19.81
CA TYR A 364 -3.44 0.92 -18.42
C TYR A 364 -2.59 2.05 -17.84
N ASP A 365 -1.60 2.57 -18.54
CA ASP A 365 -0.75 3.67 -18.04
C ASP A 365 -1.53 4.97 -17.88
N ARG A 366 -2.50 5.22 -18.77
CA ARG A 366 -3.43 6.35 -18.64
C ARG A 366 -4.32 6.16 -17.41
N HIS A 367 -4.80 4.94 -17.20
CA HIS A 367 -5.60 4.58 -16.05
C HIS A 367 -4.82 4.73 -14.74
N LEU A 368 -3.57 4.27 -14.66
CA LEU A 368 -2.71 4.44 -13.48
C LEU A 368 -2.51 5.93 -13.13
N ARG A 369 -2.24 6.78 -14.13
CA ARG A 369 -2.13 8.23 -13.88
C ARG A 369 -3.40 8.82 -13.31
N TYR A 370 -4.56 8.40 -13.84
CA TYR A 370 -5.87 8.83 -13.35
C TYR A 370 -6.11 8.40 -11.90
N ILE A 371 -5.97 7.12 -11.58
CA ILE A 371 -6.25 6.64 -10.21
C ILE A 371 -5.25 7.17 -9.17
N ARG A 372 -3.97 7.35 -9.53
CA ARG A 372 -3.00 7.99 -8.64
C ARG A 372 -3.38 9.43 -8.30
N HIS A 373 -3.86 10.19 -9.30
CA HIS A 373 -4.37 11.55 -9.09
C HIS A 373 -5.59 11.56 -8.15
N GLU A 374 -6.58 10.72 -8.41
CA GLU A 374 -7.79 10.63 -7.59
C GLU A 374 -7.47 10.16 -6.16
N TYR A 375 -6.61 9.15 -5.99
CA TYR A 375 -6.22 8.69 -4.65
C TYR A 375 -5.45 9.75 -3.87
N ARG A 376 -4.57 10.50 -4.50
CA ARG A 376 -3.87 11.63 -3.87
C ARG A 376 -4.86 12.68 -3.36
N LYS A 377 -5.83 13.04 -4.20
CA LYS A 377 -6.89 14.01 -3.86
C LYS A 377 -7.75 13.51 -2.68
N ASN A 378 -8.20 12.25 -2.75
CA ASN A 378 -9.03 11.66 -1.71
C ASN A 378 -8.27 11.54 -0.38
N LEU A 379 -7.02 11.06 -0.43
CA LEU A 379 -6.16 10.95 0.74
C LEU A 379 -6.01 12.31 1.44
N SER A 380 -5.73 13.37 0.67
CA SER A 380 -5.61 14.73 1.22
C SER A 380 -6.92 15.20 1.86
N ALA A 381 -8.07 14.91 1.24
CA ALA A 381 -9.38 15.27 1.78
C ALA A 381 -9.69 14.52 3.08
N VAL A 382 -9.40 13.21 3.14
CA VAL A 382 -9.56 12.41 4.36
C VAL A 382 -8.64 12.91 5.49
N GLN A 383 -7.38 13.20 5.18
CA GLN A 383 -6.43 13.76 6.17
C GLN A 383 -6.95 15.08 6.77
N LEU A 384 -7.47 15.97 5.93
CA LEU A 384 -8.07 17.23 6.39
C LEU A 384 -9.30 17.00 7.27
N ALA A 385 -10.15 16.04 6.91
CA ALA A 385 -11.32 15.69 7.72
C ALA A 385 -10.92 15.09 9.07
N VAL A 386 -9.92 14.21 9.12
CA VAL A 386 -9.37 13.67 10.37
C VAL A 386 -8.85 14.80 11.26
N GLN A 387 -8.06 15.73 10.71
CA GLN A 387 -7.57 16.89 11.47
C GLN A 387 -8.69 17.76 12.05
N ARG A 388 -9.78 17.92 11.29
CA ARG A 388 -10.88 18.83 11.66
C ARG A 388 -11.84 18.24 12.68
N TYR A 389 -12.10 16.94 12.59
CA TYR A 389 -13.22 16.32 13.29
C TYR A 389 -12.80 15.36 14.40
N PHE A 390 -11.58 14.85 14.38
CA PHE A 390 -11.13 13.84 15.35
C PHE A 390 -10.59 14.51 16.63
N PRO A 391 -10.59 13.78 17.76
CA PRO A 391 -10.17 14.35 19.04
C PRO A 391 -8.71 14.83 19.02
N GLU A 392 -8.40 15.79 19.87
CA GLU A 392 -7.03 16.26 20.09
C GLU A 392 -6.11 15.12 20.52
N GLY A 393 -4.87 15.11 20.04
CA GLY A 393 -3.91 14.03 20.23
C GLY A 393 -4.00 12.92 19.17
N THR A 394 -4.95 13.00 18.22
CA THR A 394 -4.99 12.08 17.07
C THR A 394 -3.77 12.30 16.18
N GLN A 395 -3.11 11.20 15.81
CA GLN A 395 -1.97 11.18 14.88
C GLN A 395 -2.33 10.38 13.63
N MET A 396 -1.64 10.61 12.50
CA MET A 396 -1.83 9.83 11.28
C MET A 396 -0.55 9.76 10.46
N THR A 397 -0.44 8.70 9.67
CA THR A 397 0.69 8.52 8.72
C THR A 397 0.57 9.47 7.52
N ARG A 398 1.66 9.55 6.74
CA ARG A 398 1.74 10.38 5.51
C ARG A 398 2.10 9.50 4.31
N PRO A 399 1.15 8.70 3.80
CA PRO A 399 1.42 7.82 2.68
C PRO A 399 1.89 8.57 1.44
N THR A 400 2.91 8.03 0.76
CA THR A 400 3.43 8.57 -0.50
C THR A 400 2.75 7.96 -1.73
N GLY A 401 1.67 7.22 -1.52
CA GLY A 401 0.90 6.53 -2.55
C GLY A 401 -0.24 5.71 -1.97
N GLY A 402 -0.90 4.93 -2.83
CA GLY A 402 -2.01 4.08 -2.43
C GLY A 402 -3.24 4.87 -2.02
N PHE A 403 -4.08 4.22 -1.23
CA PHE A 403 -5.38 4.76 -0.80
C PHE A 403 -5.75 4.28 0.62
N ILE A 404 -4.78 4.10 1.49
CA ILE A 404 -5.00 3.75 2.89
C ILE A 404 -4.34 4.78 3.79
N LEU A 405 -4.97 5.05 4.93
CA LEU A 405 -4.48 5.96 5.95
C LEU A 405 -4.52 5.27 7.30
N TRP A 406 -3.41 5.24 8.02
CA TRP A 406 -3.35 4.79 9.40
C TRP A 406 -3.51 5.96 10.34
N VAL A 407 -4.46 5.84 11.27
CA VAL A 407 -4.80 6.86 12.26
C VAL A 407 -4.64 6.26 13.65
N SER A 408 -3.87 6.93 14.50
CA SER A 408 -3.69 6.62 15.92
C SER A 408 -4.50 7.64 16.73
N LEU A 409 -5.52 7.16 17.41
CA LEU A 409 -6.36 7.92 18.32
C LEU A 409 -5.67 8.04 19.70
N PRO A 410 -6.12 8.90 20.59
CA PRO A 410 -5.64 8.90 21.98
C PRO A 410 -5.75 7.49 22.60
N ALA A 411 -4.73 7.05 23.33
CA ALA A 411 -4.55 5.67 23.82
C ALA A 411 -5.77 5.09 24.60
N ARG A 412 -6.60 5.96 25.16
CA ARG A 412 -7.85 5.60 25.87
C ARG A 412 -9.01 5.21 24.97
N VAL A 413 -8.93 5.46 23.66
CA VAL A 413 -10.00 5.09 22.70
C VAL A 413 -9.85 3.65 22.27
N ASN A 414 -10.83 2.81 22.57
CA ASN A 414 -10.89 1.43 22.10
C ASN A 414 -11.53 1.38 20.69
N THR A 415 -10.73 1.08 19.66
CA THR A 415 -11.23 1.08 18.28
C THR A 415 -12.10 -0.12 17.92
N LYS A 416 -12.11 -1.18 18.73
CA LYS A 416 -13.10 -2.26 18.60
C LYS A 416 -14.50 -1.75 18.97
N GLU A 417 -14.62 -0.97 20.04
CA GLU A 417 -15.87 -0.34 20.44
C GLU A 417 -16.29 0.74 19.43
N LEU A 418 -15.34 1.56 19.00
CA LEU A 418 -15.56 2.54 17.93
C LEU A 418 -16.12 1.88 16.67
N HIS A 419 -15.59 0.71 16.28
CA HIS A 419 -16.09 -0.06 15.13
C HIS A 419 -17.55 -0.48 15.27
N VAL A 420 -17.95 -0.98 16.44
CA VAL A 420 -19.34 -1.36 16.70
C VAL A 420 -20.28 -0.16 16.60
N GLN A 421 -19.94 0.95 17.26
CA GLN A 421 -20.75 2.17 17.24
C GLN A 421 -20.79 2.83 15.85
N ALA A 422 -19.69 2.80 15.09
CA ALA A 422 -19.64 3.27 13.71
C ALA A 422 -20.54 2.44 12.79
N LEU A 423 -20.52 1.10 12.97
CA LEU A 423 -21.33 0.19 12.16
C LEU A 423 -22.83 0.43 12.34
N GLU A 424 -23.30 0.74 13.56
CA GLU A 424 -24.68 1.15 13.85
C GLU A 424 -25.09 2.45 13.11
N ARG A 425 -24.10 3.28 12.76
CA ARG A 425 -24.28 4.52 11.97
C ARG A 425 -24.03 4.32 10.47
N GLY A 426 -23.91 3.08 10.01
CA GLY A 426 -23.69 2.75 8.60
C GLY A 426 -22.26 3.00 8.13
N ILE A 427 -21.26 3.00 9.02
CA ILE A 427 -19.86 3.24 8.69
C ILE A 427 -19.04 2.02 9.09
N SER A 428 -18.34 1.39 8.12
CA SER A 428 -17.38 0.33 8.39
C SER A 428 -15.97 0.89 8.49
N ILE A 429 -15.20 0.47 9.52
CA ILE A 429 -13.79 0.81 9.70
C ILE A 429 -12.95 -0.45 9.93
N ALA A 430 -11.62 -0.35 9.81
CA ALA A 430 -10.73 -1.46 10.16
C ALA A 430 -9.98 -1.13 11.47
N PRO A 431 -10.43 -1.69 12.62
CA PRO A 431 -9.80 -1.43 13.91
C PRO A 431 -8.37 -2.00 13.95
N GLY A 432 -7.48 -1.29 14.66
CA GLY A 432 -6.05 -1.58 14.65
C GLY A 432 -5.66 -2.96 15.19
N LEU A 433 -6.49 -3.50 16.07
CA LEU A 433 -6.26 -4.83 16.67
C LEU A 433 -6.20 -5.98 15.64
N ILE A 434 -6.72 -5.81 14.41
CA ILE A 434 -6.66 -6.86 13.39
C ILE A 434 -5.30 -6.94 12.69
N PHE A 435 -4.45 -5.92 12.85
CA PHE A 435 -3.16 -5.80 12.16
C PHE A 435 -1.97 -6.29 13.00
N SER A 436 -2.22 -6.88 14.16
CA SER A 436 -1.21 -7.49 15.03
C SER A 436 -1.83 -8.60 15.88
N ASN A 437 -1.03 -9.54 16.33
CA ASN A 437 -1.43 -10.55 17.32
C ASN A 437 -1.45 -9.98 18.74
N THR A 438 -0.90 -8.78 18.95
CA THR A 438 -0.83 -8.09 20.23
C THR A 438 -1.92 -7.03 20.36
N GLU A 439 -2.04 -6.40 21.51
CA GLU A 439 -3.05 -5.35 21.76
C GLU A 439 -2.53 -3.92 21.60
N GLN A 440 -1.27 -3.77 21.18
CA GLN A 440 -0.60 -2.46 21.11
C GLN A 440 -1.28 -1.46 20.16
N PHE A 441 -2.10 -1.92 19.19
CA PHE A 441 -2.81 -1.07 18.24
C PHE A 441 -4.31 -0.92 18.52
N ASN A 442 -4.78 -1.22 19.73
CA ASN A 442 -6.19 -1.12 20.12
C ASN A 442 -6.79 0.29 19.96
N HIS A 443 -5.94 1.32 19.95
CA HIS A 443 -6.33 2.72 19.74
C HIS A 443 -6.13 3.21 18.30
N CYS A 444 -5.76 2.33 17.38
CA CYS A 444 -5.49 2.66 15.99
C CYS A 444 -6.62 2.22 15.07
N VAL A 445 -6.75 2.88 13.92
CA VAL A 445 -7.70 2.52 12.86
C VAL A 445 -7.07 2.74 11.49
N ARG A 446 -7.31 1.82 10.55
CA ARG A 446 -6.99 2.05 9.15
C ARG A 446 -8.24 2.50 8.42
N LEU A 447 -8.11 3.61 7.69
CA LEU A 447 -9.16 4.16 6.82
C LEU A 447 -8.84 3.89 5.35
N ASN A 448 -9.87 3.50 4.59
CA ASN A 448 -9.84 3.39 3.14
C ASN A 448 -10.12 4.76 2.50
N CYS A 449 -9.16 5.32 1.79
CA CYS A 449 -9.25 6.56 1.02
C CYS A 449 -9.50 6.31 -0.47
N GLY A 450 -9.76 5.06 -0.88
CA GLY A 450 -10.04 4.65 -2.27
C GLY A 450 -11.49 4.88 -2.70
N LEU A 451 -12.23 5.74 -1.99
CA LEU A 451 -13.60 6.16 -2.31
C LEU A 451 -13.60 7.55 -2.92
N PRO A 452 -14.52 7.87 -3.87
CA PRO A 452 -14.72 9.23 -4.32
C PRO A 452 -15.08 10.15 -3.15
N TRP A 453 -14.37 11.27 -3.04
CA TRP A 453 -14.70 12.26 -2.02
C TRP A 453 -16.09 12.84 -2.27
N SER A 454 -16.96 12.78 -1.27
CA SER A 454 -18.36 13.23 -1.33
C SER A 454 -18.80 13.85 0.00
N THR A 455 -19.92 14.56 -0.01
CA THR A 455 -20.55 15.06 1.21
C THR A 455 -20.91 13.94 2.20
N GLU A 456 -21.21 12.75 1.67
CA GLU A 456 -21.50 11.57 2.48
C GLU A 456 -20.24 11.03 3.15
N ALA A 457 -19.12 10.93 2.42
CA ALA A 457 -17.83 10.54 2.97
C ALA A 457 -17.35 11.54 4.05
N GLU A 458 -17.51 12.84 3.83
CA GLU A 458 -17.16 13.85 4.81
C GLU A 458 -18.04 13.74 6.09
N ARG A 459 -19.35 13.52 5.91
CA ARG A 459 -20.28 13.32 7.04
C ARG A 459 -19.91 12.06 7.84
N ALA A 460 -19.55 10.98 7.18
CA ALA A 460 -19.10 9.75 7.83
C ALA A 460 -17.85 9.97 8.69
N LEU A 461 -16.85 10.67 8.15
CA LEU A 461 -15.64 11.01 8.91
C LEU A 461 -15.93 11.95 10.09
N LYS A 462 -16.85 12.90 9.94
CA LYS A 462 -17.31 13.76 11.04
C LYS A 462 -17.96 12.92 12.13
N THR A 463 -18.90 12.06 11.79
CA THR A 463 -19.56 11.13 12.75
C THR A 463 -18.54 10.24 13.45
N LEU A 464 -17.57 9.70 12.72
CA LEU A 464 -16.51 8.85 13.28
C LEU A 464 -15.64 9.63 14.28
N GLY A 465 -15.31 10.89 13.97
CA GLY A 465 -14.56 11.78 14.88
C GLY A 465 -15.34 12.12 16.14
N GLU A 466 -16.66 12.37 16.03
CA GLU A 466 -17.56 12.62 17.15
C GLU A 466 -17.62 11.41 18.08
N LEU A 467 -17.81 10.19 17.55
CA LEU A 467 -17.80 8.93 18.29
C LEU A 467 -16.47 8.69 19.01
N ALA A 468 -15.35 8.92 18.33
CA ALA A 468 -14.02 8.79 18.92
C ALA A 468 -13.84 9.81 20.07
N GLY A 469 -14.38 11.02 19.93
CA GLY A 469 -14.37 12.06 20.98
C GLY A 469 -15.23 11.68 22.18
N GLU A 470 -16.38 11.03 21.97
CA GLU A 470 -17.25 10.52 23.03
C GLU A 470 -16.55 9.43 23.85
N LEU A 471 -15.98 8.42 23.17
CA LEU A 471 -15.22 7.34 23.81
C LEU A 471 -14.00 7.91 24.58
N CYS A 472 -13.35 8.93 24.04
CA CYS A 472 -12.25 9.61 24.67
C CYS A 472 -12.65 10.30 26.01
N ARG A 473 -13.89 10.79 26.13
CA ARG A 473 -14.42 11.42 27.35
C ARG A 473 -14.95 10.41 28.37
N GLN A 474 -15.50 9.29 27.93
CA GLN A 474 -16.06 8.24 28.81
C GLN A 474 -14.99 7.46 29.55
N SER A 475 -13.76 7.48 29.05
CA SER A 475 -12.60 6.80 29.67
C SER A 475 -11.83 7.68 30.68
N ASN A 476 -12.39 8.83 31.05
CA ASN A 476 -11.95 9.67 32.18
C ASN A 476 -12.78 9.30 33.42
#